data_05b8f2bf8589ee1c7397fa945bd8359c
#
_entry.id   05b8f2bf8589ee1c7397fa945bd8359c
#
_cell.length_a   1.000
_cell.length_b   1.000
_cell.length_c   1.000
_cell.angle_alpha   90.00
_cell.angle_beta   90.00
_cell.angle_gamma   90.00
#
_symmetry.space_group_name_H-M   'P 1'
#
loop_
_entity.id
_entity.type
_entity.pdbx_description
1 polymer ?
#
loop_
_entity_poly.entity_id
_entity_poly.type
_entity_poly.pdbx_seq_one_letter_code
_entity_poly.pdbx_strand_id
1 'polypeptide(L)'
;MIPFGDPSASYQAHKSEIDQAIKRVLDSGWYVLGTEVDAFEKEFASFHGKDFHAVGVANGTDAIALCLRGVGLGIGDEIITPSHTAVA
;
A
#
# COMPACT_ATOMS: atom_id res chain seq x y z
N MET A 1 6.18 23.18 20.45
CA MET A 1 7.07 22.05 20.13
C MET A 1 6.70 21.58 18.72
N ILE A 2 7.66 21.43 17.82
CA ILE A 2 7.41 20.89 16.47
C ILE A 2 7.49 19.36 16.59
N PRO A 3 6.41 18.60 16.31
CA PRO A 3 6.45 17.15 16.38
C PRO A 3 7.35 16.57 15.29
N PHE A 4 7.98 15.44 15.55
CA PHE A 4 8.80 14.71 14.57
C PHE A 4 7.95 14.16 13.41
N GLY A 5 6.72 13.77 13.68
CA GLY A 5 5.72 13.36 12.69
C GLY A 5 4.33 13.77 13.17
N ASP A 6 3.49 14.22 12.25
CA ASP A 6 2.11 14.61 12.54
C ASP A 6 1.14 14.02 11.51
N PRO A 7 0.74 12.76 11.69
CA PRO A 7 -0.27 12.14 10.81
C PRO A 7 -1.62 12.86 10.86
N SER A 8 -1.93 13.53 11.98
CA SER A 8 -3.17 14.30 12.12
C SER A 8 -3.21 15.50 11.17
N ALA A 9 -2.10 16.20 10.99
CA ALA A 9 -2.02 17.33 10.06
C ALA A 9 -2.32 16.88 8.62
N SER A 10 -1.79 15.74 8.19
CA SER A 10 -2.08 15.16 6.88
C SER A 10 -3.57 14.81 6.72
N TYR A 11 -4.16 14.17 7.72
CA TYR A 11 -5.60 13.89 7.71
C TYR A 11 -6.43 15.18 7.63
N GLN A 12 -6.12 16.19 8.45
CA GLN A 12 -6.88 17.45 8.46
C GLN A 12 -6.81 18.17 7.10
N ALA A 13 -5.66 18.13 6.44
CA ALA A 13 -5.48 18.74 5.12
C ALA A 13 -6.39 18.08 4.04
N HIS A 14 -6.65 16.78 4.16
CA HIS A 14 -7.45 15.99 3.21
C HIS A 14 -8.75 15.43 3.80
N LYS A 15 -9.19 15.99 4.93
CA LYS A 15 -10.29 15.44 5.73
C LYS A 15 -11.55 15.11 4.91
N SER A 16 -11.99 16.03 4.09
CA SER A 16 -13.23 15.86 3.32
C SER A 16 -13.13 14.67 2.33
N GLU A 17 -12.01 14.54 1.66
CA GLU A 17 -11.76 13.46 0.68
C GLU A 17 -11.65 12.10 1.37
N ILE A 18 -10.91 12.06 2.48
CA ILE A 18 -10.72 10.84 3.27
C ILE A 18 -12.05 10.36 3.87
N ASP A 19 -12.81 11.28 4.50
CA ASP A 19 -14.11 10.92 5.10
C ASP A 19 -15.10 10.41 4.06
N GLN A 20 -15.11 11.02 2.86
CA GLN A 20 -15.95 10.56 1.76
C GLN A 20 -15.55 9.19 1.24
N ALA A 21 -14.24 8.91 1.11
CA ALA A 21 -13.75 7.61 0.70
C ALA A 21 -14.13 6.52 1.70
N ILE A 22 -13.93 6.78 2.99
CA ILE A 22 -14.33 5.86 4.07
C ILE A 22 -15.84 5.62 4.01
N LYS A 23 -16.64 6.68 3.87
CA LYS A 23 -18.08 6.55 3.79
C LYS A 23 -18.54 5.71 2.60
N ARG A 24 -17.94 5.86 1.41
CA ARG A 24 -18.26 5.02 0.25
C ARG A 24 -18.04 3.53 0.53
N VAL A 25 -16.93 3.19 1.20
CA VAL A 25 -16.65 1.79 1.58
C VAL A 25 -17.71 1.27 2.55
N LEU A 26 -18.02 2.05 3.60
CA LEU A 26 -19.02 1.65 4.60
C LEU A 26 -20.42 1.46 3.98
N ASP A 27 -20.84 2.40 3.12
CA ASP A 27 -22.13 2.35 2.44
C ASP A 27 -22.21 1.16 1.46
N SER A 28 -21.10 0.77 0.84
CA SER A 28 -21.05 -0.36 -0.10
C SER A 28 -21.23 -1.71 0.58
N GLY A 29 -20.87 -1.85 1.86
CA GLY A 29 -20.81 -3.12 2.58
C GLY A 29 -19.72 -4.09 2.08
N TRP A 30 -18.89 -3.66 1.12
CA TRP A 30 -17.80 -4.47 0.54
C TRP A 30 -16.44 -3.99 1.04
N TYR A 31 -15.91 -4.63 2.08
CA TYR A 31 -14.75 -4.16 2.84
C TYR A 31 -13.42 -4.78 2.44
N VAL A 32 -13.43 -5.89 1.70
CA VAL A 32 -12.20 -6.60 1.28
C VAL A 32 -12.21 -6.76 -0.23
N LEU A 33 -11.12 -6.39 -0.89
CA LEU A 33 -10.97 -6.46 -2.35
C LEU A 33 -12.13 -5.79 -3.10
N GLY A 34 -12.60 -4.66 -2.59
CA GLY A 34 -13.70 -3.90 -3.15
C GLY A 34 -13.24 -2.89 -4.21
N THR A 35 -14.19 -2.09 -4.67
CA THR A 35 -13.98 -1.11 -5.75
C THR A 35 -12.93 -0.05 -5.44
N GLU A 36 -12.76 0.35 -4.18
CA GLU A 36 -11.73 1.32 -3.79
C GLU A 36 -10.32 0.73 -3.89
N VAL A 37 -10.14 -0.56 -3.58
CA VAL A 37 -8.86 -1.26 -3.77
C VAL A 37 -8.54 -1.37 -5.26
N ASP A 38 -9.50 -1.78 -6.08
CA ASP A 38 -9.32 -1.89 -7.54
C ASP A 38 -8.99 -0.52 -8.17
N ALA A 39 -9.63 0.55 -7.73
CA ALA A 39 -9.31 1.90 -8.17
C ALA A 39 -7.89 2.31 -7.75
N PHE A 40 -7.52 2.09 -6.50
CA PHE A 40 -6.17 2.38 -6.00
C PHE A 40 -5.09 1.64 -6.78
N GLU A 41 -5.26 0.34 -7.04
CA GLU A 41 -4.30 -0.46 -7.80
C GLU A 41 -4.08 0.12 -9.22
N LYS A 42 -5.15 0.53 -9.89
CA LYS A 42 -5.09 1.15 -11.22
C LYS A 42 -4.43 2.53 -11.20
N GLU A 43 -4.80 3.37 -10.26
CA GLU A 43 -4.24 4.72 -10.10
C GLU A 43 -2.75 4.66 -9.77
N PHE A 44 -2.37 3.81 -8.81
CA PHE A 44 -0.99 3.63 -8.40
C PHE A 44 -0.12 3.05 -9.52
N ALA A 45 -0.61 2.05 -10.25
CA ALA A 45 0.07 1.53 -11.43
C ALA A 45 0.27 2.61 -12.50
N SER A 46 -0.77 3.39 -12.80
CA SER A 46 -0.71 4.48 -13.77
C SER A 46 0.29 5.59 -13.40
N PHE A 47 0.43 5.87 -12.11
CA PHE A 47 1.41 6.83 -11.60
C PHE A 47 2.86 6.41 -11.92
N HIS A 48 3.13 5.11 -11.93
CA HIS A 48 4.45 4.56 -12.27
C HIS A 48 4.70 4.38 -13.77
N GLY A 49 3.66 4.31 -14.58
CA GLY A 49 3.76 4.20 -16.05
C GLY A 49 2.88 3.12 -16.65
N LYS A 50 2.92 3.00 -17.99
CA LYS A 50 2.00 2.15 -18.74
C LYS A 50 2.21 0.64 -18.52
N ASP A 51 3.45 0.25 -18.21
CA ASP A 51 3.85 -1.17 -18.12
C ASP A 51 3.90 -1.67 -16.68
N PHE A 52 3.32 -0.90 -15.75
CA PHE A 52 3.28 -1.24 -14.35
C PHE A 52 1.91 -1.80 -13.95
N HIS A 53 1.95 -2.72 -13.01
CA HIS A 53 0.79 -3.28 -12.34
C HIS A 53 0.96 -3.11 -10.83
N ALA A 54 -0.13 -2.92 -10.13
CA ALA A 54 -0.16 -2.85 -8.68
C ALA A 54 -1.13 -3.90 -8.13
N VAL A 55 -0.76 -4.51 -7.02
CA VAL A 55 -1.58 -5.48 -6.30
C VAL A 55 -1.58 -5.10 -4.84
N GLY A 56 -2.74 -4.82 -4.29
CA GLY A 56 -2.93 -4.52 -2.87
C GLY A 56 -2.70 -5.77 -2.02
N VAL A 57 -1.90 -5.62 -0.96
CA VAL A 57 -1.61 -6.69 0.00
C VAL A 57 -1.82 -6.18 1.42
N ALA A 58 -1.86 -7.09 2.39
CA ALA A 58 -2.21 -6.75 3.77
C ALA A 58 -1.18 -5.85 4.47
N ASN A 59 0.11 -6.01 4.15
CA ASN A 59 1.22 -5.29 4.80
C ASN A 59 2.50 -5.38 3.96
N GLY A 60 3.54 -4.62 4.38
CA GLY A 60 4.82 -4.59 3.68
C GLY A 60 5.61 -5.89 3.75
N THR A 61 5.49 -6.67 4.81
CA THR A 61 6.14 -7.99 4.94
C THR A 61 5.60 -8.95 3.88
N ASP A 62 4.28 -9.02 3.71
CA ASP A 62 3.65 -9.82 2.67
C ASP A 62 4.05 -9.32 1.27
N ALA A 63 4.12 -8.01 1.07
CA ALA A 63 4.57 -7.42 -0.20
C ALA A 63 5.96 -7.91 -0.58
N ILE A 64 6.93 -7.84 0.34
CA ILE A 64 8.30 -8.31 0.11
C ILE A 64 8.31 -9.80 -0.18
N ALA A 65 7.63 -10.61 0.64
CA ALA A 65 7.59 -12.06 0.46
C ALA A 65 6.99 -12.47 -0.89
N LEU A 66 5.92 -11.80 -1.32
CA LEU A 66 5.30 -12.04 -2.62
C LEU A 66 6.20 -11.62 -3.80
N CYS A 67 6.87 -10.46 -3.68
CA CYS A 67 7.84 -10.02 -4.69
C CYS A 67 8.98 -11.04 -4.86
N LEU A 68 9.56 -11.52 -3.75
CA LEU A 68 10.64 -12.50 -3.79
C LEU A 68 10.21 -13.81 -4.45
N ARG A 69 9.01 -14.29 -4.13
CA ARG A 69 8.42 -15.48 -4.78
C ARG A 69 8.13 -15.23 -6.26
N GLY A 70 7.63 -14.03 -6.58
CA GLY A 70 7.31 -13.66 -7.97
C GLY A 70 8.51 -13.64 -8.90
N VAL A 71 9.71 -13.32 -8.40
CA VAL A 71 10.98 -13.41 -9.15
C VAL A 71 11.64 -14.78 -9.06
N GLY A 72 10.99 -15.75 -8.42
CA GLY A 72 11.45 -17.14 -8.37
C GLY A 72 12.49 -17.45 -7.31
N LEU A 73 12.70 -16.58 -6.33
CA LEU A 73 13.62 -16.82 -5.22
C LEU A 73 13.08 -17.87 -4.25
N GLY A 74 13.95 -18.77 -3.80
CA GLY A 74 13.59 -19.87 -2.92
C GLY A 74 14.76 -20.33 -2.03
N ILE A 75 14.65 -21.56 -1.55
CA ILE A 75 15.65 -22.13 -0.64
C ILE A 75 17.01 -22.21 -1.32
N GLY A 76 18.02 -21.60 -0.68
CA GLY A 76 19.40 -21.55 -1.18
C GLY A 76 19.79 -20.27 -1.88
N ASP A 77 18.81 -19.38 -2.17
CA ASP A 77 19.09 -18.06 -2.73
C ASP A 77 19.47 -17.07 -1.64
N GLU A 78 20.29 -16.09 -2.00
CA GLU A 78 20.76 -15.04 -1.10
C GLU A 78 20.17 -13.69 -1.49
N ILE A 79 19.84 -12.86 -0.49
CA ILE A 79 19.26 -11.54 -0.66
C ILE A 79 20.11 -10.53 0.12
N ILE A 80 20.48 -9.44 -0.54
CA ILE A 80 21.21 -8.32 0.08
C ILE A 80 20.23 -7.21 0.39
N THR A 81 20.21 -6.77 1.65
CA THR A 81 19.33 -5.69 2.12
C THR A 81 20.11 -4.71 3.00
N PRO A 82 19.67 -3.44 3.13
CA PRO A 82 20.26 -2.51 4.07
C PRO A 82 19.93 -2.91 5.51
N SER A 83 20.83 -2.62 6.43
CA SER A 83 20.62 -2.87 7.87
C SER A 83 19.68 -1.88 8.53
N HIS A 84 19.50 -0.69 7.94
CA HIS A 84 18.65 0.37 8.47
C HIS A 84 17.33 0.41 7.70
N THR A 85 16.38 -0.39 8.15
CA THR A 85 15.03 -0.52 7.57
C THR A 85 14.04 -1.01 8.63
N ALA A 86 12.78 -1.17 8.26
CA ALA A 86 11.79 -1.83 9.10
C ALA A 86 12.17 -3.30 9.33
N VAL A 87 11.89 -3.79 10.53
CA VAL A 87 12.06 -5.22 10.86
C VAL A 87 10.88 -5.99 10.25
N ALA A 88 11.09 -6.67 9.15
CA ALA A 88 10.06 -7.43 8.43
C ALA A 88 10.62 -8.79 7.99
#